data_c65b9fc2efd40e9efb8d12e8a5bcba69
#
_entry.id   c65b9fc2efd40e9efb8d12e8a5bcba69
#
_cell.length_a   1.000
_cell.length_b   1.000
_cell.length_c   1.000
_cell.angle_alpha   90.00
_cell.angle_beta   90.00
_cell.angle_gamma   90.00
#
_symmetry.space_group_name_H-M   'P 1'
#
loop_
_entity.id
_entity.type
_entity.pdbx_description
1 polymer ?
#
loop_
_entity_poly.entity_id
_entity_poly.type
_entity_poly.pdbx_seq_one_letter_code
_entity_poly.pdbx_strand_id
1 'polypeptide(L)'
;FARVRARPELAALLRLEQGGQFAWTQWFAMTLLSMLSVLFLPRQFQVMVIENVRESHLRRAVWVFPLYLLAINLFVLPIALGGLLYFGPGQMNPEGFILSLPLAAGQNFLALFAFVGGLSAATGMVIVEAIAVSTMVSNELVLPLLLRSRRVRPDVGRDVSGLLLSIRRAAILGVLVLGYTYFHLAGEAYALVSIGLISFAAVAQFAPAVLGGLYWKGGTQRGALAGLLGGFLMWSYTLMLPSIAKSGWLFSPDFVTYGPWGVAWLKPEHLLGLTGLDNLTHSLFWSLLVNGAAYVGLSLLKVPSGLEASQALMFVDVFKRTTSASPVFWRGRATVPDLVRLCERFLGAARARQLFITYAQETGVGQV
;
A
#
# COMPACT_ATOMS: atom_id res chain seq x y z
N PHE A 1 -24.67 -2.37 -26.64
CA PHE A 1 -25.32 -1.33 -25.81
C PHE A 1 -26.85 -1.27 -26.01
N ALA A 2 -27.41 -1.40 -27.25
CA ALA A 2 -28.84 -1.38 -27.46
C ALA A 2 -29.57 -2.49 -26.68
N ARG A 3 -29.05 -3.73 -26.70
CA ARG A 3 -29.61 -4.86 -25.92
C ARG A 3 -29.50 -4.68 -24.42
N VAL A 4 -28.50 -3.96 -23.94
CA VAL A 4 -28.34 -3.62 -22.49
C VAL A 4 -29.38 -2.59 -22.06
N ARG A 5 -29.61 -1.56 -22.88
CA ARG A 5 -30.66 -0.54 -22.63
C ARG A 5 -32.07 -1.11 -22.64
N ALA A 6 -32.31 -2.16 -23.38
CA ALA A 6 -33.61 -2.83 -23.45
C ALA A 6 -33.94 -3.64 -22.17
N ARG A 7 -32.95 -3.91 -21.30
CA ARG A 7 -33.15 -4.63 -20.04
C ARG A 7 -32.98 -3.64 -18.88
N PRO A 8 -34.03 -3.29 -18.12
CA PRO A 8 -33.96 -2.26 -17.08
C PRO A 8 -32.93 -2.57 -15.99
N GLU A 9 -32.74 -3.86 -15.65
CA GLU A 9 -31.75 -4.33 -14.67
C GLU A 9 -30.32 -4.02 -15.12
N LEU A 10 -30.01 -4.15 -16.39
CA LEU A 10 -28.67 -3.87 -16.94
C LEU A 10 -28.51 -2.39 -17.30
N ALA A 11 -29.59 -1.69 -17.63
CA ALA A 11 -29.56 -0.26 -17.92
C ALA A 11 -29.14 0.56 -16.69
N ALA A 12 -29.43 0.09 -15.49
CA ALA A 12 -28.99 0.71 -14.24
C ALA A 12 -27.45 0.74 -14.10
N LEU A 13 -26.74 -0.28 -14.64
CA LEU A 13 -25.28 -0.34 -14.63
C LEU A 13 -24.59 0.69 -15.53
N LEU A 14 -25.34 1.28 -16.47
CA LEU A 14 -24.83 2.35 -17.33
C LEU A 14 -25.02 3.74 -16.73
N ARG A 15 -25.68 3.84 -15.57
CA ARG A 15 -25.89 5.10 -14.87
C ARG A 15 -24.85 5.25 -13.77
N LEU A 16 -24.28 6.45 -13.68
CA LEU A 16 -23.39 6.81 -12.57
C LEU A 16 -24.16 7.17 -11.29
N GLU A 17 -25.49 7.21 -11.37
CA GLU A 17 -26.37 7.54 -10.27
C GLU A 17 -26.84 6.27 -9.54
N GLN A 18 -26.81 6.28 -8.24
CA GLN A 18 -27.43 5.28 -7.39
C GLN A 18 -28.73 5.87 -6.79
N GLY A 19 -29.85 5.20 -7.03
CA GLY A 19 -31.15 5.67 -6.54
C GLY A 19 -31.61 7.04 -7.11
N GLY A 20 -31.16 7.42 -8.30
CA GLY A 20 -31.50 8.70 -8.94
C GLY A 20 -30.65 9.90 -8.48
N GLN A 21 -29.67 9.68 -7.63
CA GLN A 21 -28.72 10.71 -7.19
C GLN A 21 -27.29 10.28 -7.41
N PHE A 22 -26.42 11.22 -7.77
CA PHE A 22 -24.99 10.97 -7.90
C PHE A 22 -24.37 10.86 -6.51
N ALA A 23 -23.75 9.72 -6.19
CA ALA A 23 -23.13 9.42 -4.90
C ALA A 23 -21.76 10.12 -4.77
N TRP A 24 -21.74 11.44 -4.61
CA TRP A 24 -20.52 12.26 -4.53
C TRP A 24 -19.55 11.79 -3.45
N THR A 25 -20.05 11.41 -2.30
CA THR A 25 -19.23 10.96 -1.16
C THR A 25 -18.48 9.69 -1.50
N GLN A 26 -19.15 8.72 -2.11
CA GLN A 26 -18.55 7.46 -2.53
C GLN A 26 -17.51 7.66 -3.65
N TRP A 27 -17.82 8.47 -4.66
CA TRP A 27 -16.89 8.80 -5.73
C TRP A 27 -15.65 9.52 -5.22
N PHE A 28 -15.83 10.48 -4.30
CA PHE A 28 -14.72 11.18 -3.66
C PHE A 28 -13.85 10.20 -2.86
N ALA A 29 -14.46 9.34 -2.03
CA ALA A 29 -13.76 8.36 -1.21
C ALA A 29 -12.96 7.36 -2.09
N MET A 30 -13.57 6.83 -3.16
CA MET A 30 -12.91 5.92 -4.09
C MET A 30 -11.75 6.59 -4.83
N THR A 31 -11.91 7.84 -5.26
CA THR A 31 -10.85 8.61 -5.92
C THR A 31 -9.70 8.87 -4.97
N LEU A 32 -9.99 9.34 -3.75
CA LEU A 32 -8.99 9.57 -2.71
C LEU A 32 -8.25 8.28 -2.37
N LEU A 33 -8.98 7.19 -2.17
CA LEU A 33 -8.42 5.89 -1.85
C LEU A 33 -7.49 5.39 -2.96
N SER A 34 -7.90 5.50 -4.22
CA SER A 34 -7.09 5.13 -5.37
C SER A 34 -5.81 5.97 -5.46
N MET A 35 -5.90 7.27 -5.23
CA MET A 35 -4.74 8.17 -5.20
C MET A 35 -3.76 7.80 -4.08
N LEU A 36 -4.25 7.56 -2.87
CA LEU A 36 -3.42 7.19 -1.73
C LEU A 36 -2.79 5.80 -1.92
N SER A 37 -3.52 4.85 -2.51
CA SER A 37 -2.98 3.51 -2.77
C SER A 37 -1.81 3.53 -3.75
N VAL A 38 -1.87 4.35 -4.79
CA VAL A 38 -0.75 4.50 -5.74
C VAL A 38 0.50 5.06 -5.05
N LEU A 39 0.34 5.94 -4.07
CA LEU A 39 1.47 6.55 -3.37
C LEU A 39 2.07 5.65 -2.28
N PHE A 40 1.24 4.89 -1.56
CA PHE A 40 1.65 4.24 -0.31
C PHE A 40 1.65 2.71 -0.36
N LEU A 41 1.18 2.06 -1.42
CA LEU A 41 1.36 0.62 -1.57
C LEU A 41 2.86 0.26 -1.64
N PRO A 42 3.32 -0.72 -0.85
CA PRO A 42 4.74 -1.10 -0.80
C PRO A 42 5.34 -1.36 -2.18
N ARG A 43 4.62 -2.08 -3.03
CA ARG A 43 5.06 -2.38 -4.41
C ARG A 43 5.22 -1.13 -5.27
N GLN A 44 4.31 -0.16 -5.13
CA GLN A 44 4.37 1.07 -5.91
C GLN A 44 5.52 1.95 -5.43
N PHE A 45 5.70 2.06 -4.12
CA PHE A 45 6.83 2.77 -3.54
C PHE A 45 8.17 2.14 -3.94
N GLN A 46 8.27 0.81 -3.94
CA GLN A 46 9.45 0.09 -4.39
C GLN A 46 9.83 0.48 -5.82
N VAL A 47 8.88 0.42 -6.76
CA VAL A 47 9.13 0.69 -8.18
C VAL A 47 9.35 2.18 -8.46
N MET A 48 8.54 3.07 -7.85
CA MET A 48 8.60 4.50 -8.15
C MET A 48 9.77 5.22 -7.47
N VAL A 49 10.14 4.80 -6.25
CA VAL A 49 11.12 5.52 -5.44
C VAL A 49 12.43 4.77 -5.33
N ILE A 50 12.39 3.47 -4.94
CA ILE A 50 13.61 2.72 -4.62
C ILE A 50 14.35 2.26 -5.88
N GLU A 51 13.62 1.75 -6.87
CA GLU A 51 14.20 1.23 -8.13
C GLU A 51 14.35 2.30 -9.21
N ASN A 52 13.82 3.49 -9.00
CA ASN A 52 13.89 4.56 -9.99
C ASN A 52 15.29 5.18 -10.04
N VAL A 53 15.94 5.07 -11.21
CA VAL A 53 17.31 5.56 -11.42
C VAL A 53 17.35 7.00 -11.93
N ARG A 54 16.29 7.49 -12.58
CA ARG A 54 16.24 8.82 -13.21
C ARG A 54 14.89 9.49 -13.02
N GLU A 55 14.87 10.74 -12.60
CA GLU A 55 13.65 11.55 -12.47
C GLU A 55 12.85 11.66 -13.77
N SER A 56 13.53 11.62 -14.94
CA SER A 56 12.87 11.65 -16.24
C SER A 56 11.91 10.48 -16.48
N HIS A 57 12.16 9.33 -15.85
CA HIS A 57 11.27 8.16 -15.91
C HIS A 57 9.94 8.47 -15.21
N LEU A 58 10.00 9.15 -14.07
CA LEU A 58 8.82 9.56 -13.32
C LEU A 58 7.94 10.54 -14.13
N ARG A 59 8.55 11.52 -14.80
CA ARG A 59 7.81 12.45 -15.66
C ARG A 59 7.05 11.75 -16.79
N ARG A 60 7.63 10.69 -17.37
CA ARG A 60 6.93 9.88 -18.38
C ARG A 60 5.85 9.03 -17.78
N ALA A 61 6.14 8.38 -16.65
CA ALA A 61 5.19 7.51 -15.96
C ALA A 61 3.91 8.23 -15.54
N VAL A 62 4.00 9.49 -15.10
CA VAL A 62 2.84 10.32 -14.72
C VAL A 62 1.80 10.43 -15.84
N TRP A 63 2.19 10.38 -17.10
CA TRP A 63 1.28 10.45 -18.25
C TRP A 63 0.95 9.06 -18.83
N VAL A 64 1.96 8.21 -18.97
CA VAL A 64 1.80 6.89 -19.61
C VAL A 64 1.00 5.95 -18.74
N PHE A 65 1.18 5.97 -17.42
CA PHE A 65 0.48 5.07 -16.51
C PHE A 65 -1.04 5.33 -16.46
N PRO A 66 -1.54 6.57 -16.30
CA PRO A 66 -2.98 6.83 -16.41
C PRO A 66 -3.57 6.49 -17.78
N LEU A 67 -2.84 6.75 -18.86
CA LEU A 67 -3.30 6.39 -20.21
C LEU A 67 -3.42 4.86 -20.37
N TYR A 68 -2.45 4.11 -19.85
CA TYR A 68 -2.48 2.65 -19.83
C TYR A 68 -3.67 2.13 -19.01
N LEU A 69 -3.91 2.68 -17.83
CA LEU A 69 -5.07 2.32 -17.02
C LEU A 69 -6.40 2.63 -17.74
N LEU A 70 -6.49 3.78 -18.40
CA LEU A 70 -7.67 4.12 -19.21
C LEU A 70 -7.87 3.10 -20.32
N ALA A 71 -6.82 2.76 -21.05
CA ALA A 71 -6.88 1.79 -22.15
C ALA A 71 -7.38 0.41 -21.69
N ILE A 72 -6.89 -0.10 -20.56
CA ILE A 72 -7.36 -1.37 -19.99
C ILE A 72 -8.84 -1.29 -19.59
N ASN A 73 -9.23 -0.20 -18.91
CA ASN A 73 -10.59 -0.05 -18.41
C ASN A 73 -11.65 0.08 -19.54
N LEU A 74 -11.26 0.47 -20.75
CA LEU A 74 -12.17 0.48 -21.91
C LEU A 74 -12.76 -0.91 -22.23
N PHE A 75 -12.04 -1.98 -21.92
CA PHE A 75 -12.48 -3.35 -22.18
C PHE A 75 -13.30 -3.96 -21.04
N VAL A 76 -13.18 -3.43 -19.82
CA VAL A 76 -13.84 -3.99 -18.62
C VAL A 76 -15.36 -3.95 -18.77
N LEU A 77 -15.91 -2.79 -19.13
CA LEU A 77 -17.36 -2.61 -19.24
C LEU A 77 -17.98 -3.47 -20.36
N PRO A 78 -17.42 -3.52 -21.60
CA PRO A 78 -17.92 -4.42 -22.64
C PRO A 78 -17.90 -5.90 -22.25
N ILE A 79 -16.83 -6.37 -21.60
CA ILE A 79 -16.73 -7.77 -21.17
C ILE A 79 -17.77 -8.07 -20.07
N ALA A 80 -17.90 -7.21 -19.08
CA ALA A 80 -18.87 -7.36 -18.00
C ALA A 80 -20.32 -7.40 -18.52
N LEU A 81 -20.68 -6.44 -19.37
CA LEU A 81 -22.01 -6.39 -19.97
C LEU A 81 -22.26 -7.55 -20.94
N GLY A 82 -21.25 -7.96 -21.70
CA GLY A 82 -21.29 -9.14 -22.57
C GLY A 82 -21.58 -10.41 -21.78
N GLY A 83 -20.88 -10.62 -20.67
CA GLY A 83 -21.09 -11.74 -19.77
C GLY A 83 -22.49 -11.77 -19.15
N LEU A 84 -22.96 -10.63 -18.65
CA LEU A 84 -24.32 -10.51 -18.10
C LEU A 84 -25.42 -10.74 -19.14
N LEU A 85 -25.21 -10.33 -20.40
CA LEU A 85 -26.14 -10.58 -21.50
C LEU A 85 -26.17 -12.04 -21.91
N TYR A 86 -25.02 -12.73 -21.88
CA TYR A 86 -24.87 -14.10 -22.34
C TYR A 86 -25.32 -15.10 -21.29
N PHE A 87 -24.82 -14.98 -20.04
CA PHE A 87 -25.12 -15.94 -18.97
C PHE A 87 -26.35 -15.57 -18.14
N GLY A 88 -26.75 -14.29 -18.13
CA GLY A 88 -27.77 -13.78 -17.23
C GLY A 88 -27.23 -13.33 -15.85
N PRO A 89 -27.95 -12.43 -15.18
CA PRO A 89 -27.55 -11.95 -13.86
C PRO A 89 -27.62 -13.10 -12.82
N GLY A 90 -26.57 -13.22 -12.00
CA GLY A 90 -26.52 -14.18 -10.87
C GLY A 90 -26.23 -15.64 -11.24
N GLN A 91 -26.13 -16.01 -12.53
CA GLN A 91 -25.87 -17.41 -12.90
C GLN A 91 -24.38 -17.78 -12.92
N MET A 92 -23.50 -16.80 -13.06
CA MET A 92 -22.05 -17.01 -13.06
C MET A 92 -21.34 -15.83 -12.39
N ASN A 93 -20.22 -16.12 -11.74
CA ASN A 93 -19.41 -15.07 -11.13
C ASN A 93 -18.85 -14.13 -12.20
N PRO A 94 -19.13 -12.83 -12.14
CA PRO A 94 -18.66 -11.85 -13.13
C PRO A 94 -17.13 -11.77 -13.24
N GLU A 95 -16.39 -12.10 -12.18
CA GLU A 95 -14.93 -12.13 -12.19
C GLU A 95 -14.36 -13.16 -13.18
N GLY A 96 -15.12 -14.20 -13.49
CA GLY A 96 -14.74 -15.24 -14.45
C GLY A 96 -15.11 -14.95 -15.91
N PHE A 97 -15.80 -13.86 -16.24
CA PHE A 97 -16.32 -13.62 -17.58
C PHE A 97 -15.25 -13.55 -18.68
N ILE A 98 -14.04 -13.09 -18.32
CA ILE A 98 -12.90 -13.02 -19.26
C ILE A 98 -12.50 -14.42 -19.78
N LEU A 99 -12.72 -15.47 -19.00
CA LEU A 99 -12.44 -16.86 -19.38
C LEU A 99 -13.69 -17.57 -19.90
N SER A 100 -14.82 -17.38 -19.24
CA SER A 100 -16.04 -18.11 -19.53
C SER A 100 -16.72 -17.69 -20.84
N LEU A 101 -16.62 -16.42 -21.24
CA LEU A 101 -17.18 -15.96 -22.52
C LEU A 101 -16.52 -16.64 -23.73
N PRO A 102 -15.17 -16.64 -23.86
CA PRO A 102 -14.52 -17.34 -24.95
C PRO A 102 -14.78 -18.85 -24.95
N LEU A 103 -14.80 -19.49 -23.76
CA LEU A 103 -15.10 -20.93 -23.63
C LEU A 103 -16.51 -21.24 -24.10
N ALA A 104 -17.50 -20.46 -23.71
CA ALA A 104 -18.89 -20.63 -24.12
C ALA A 104 -19.09 -20.36 -25.60
N ALA A 105 -18.25 -19.52 -26.21
CA ALA A 105 -18.23 -19.28 -27.65
C ALA A 105 -17.40 -20.32 -28.44
N GLY A 106 -16.88 -21.37 -27.81
CA GLY A 106 -16.01 -22.37 -28.44
C GLY A 106 -14.61 -21.90 -28.83
N GLN A 107 -14.20 -20.71 -28.37
CA GLN A 107 -12.90 -20.08 -28.68
C GLN A 107 -11.84 -20.49 -27.67
N ASN A 108 -11.48 -21.79 -27.66
CA ASN A 108 -10.55 -22.35 -26.65
C ASN A 108 -9.17 -21.70 -26.67
N PHE A 109 -8.65 -21.33 -27.85
CA PHE A 109 -7.37 -20.64 -27.97
C PHE A 109 -7.39 -19.27 -27.31
N LEU A 110 -8.48 -18.51 -27.49
CA LEU A 110 -8.62 -17.20 -26.86
C LEU A 110 -8.76 -17.32 -25.33
N ALA A 111 -9.48 -18.32 -24.85
CA ALA A 111 -9.59 -18.61 -23.42
C ALA A 111 -8.23 -18.98 -22.82
N LEU A 112 -7.46 -19.83 -23.49
CA LEU A 112 -6.10 -20.19 -23.07
C LEU A 112 -5.18 -18.96 -23.04
N PHE A 113 -5.24 -18.13 -24.06
CA PHE A 113 -4.45 -16.89 -24.12
C PHE A 113 -4.80 -15.92 -23.00
N ALA A 114 -6.10 -15.74 -22.71
CA ALA A 114 -6.57 -14.92 -21.60
C ALA A 114 -6.11 -15.49 -20.24
N PHE A 115 -6.16 -16.82 -20.06
CA PHE A 115 -5.70 -17.49 -18.86
C PHE A 115 -4.19 -17.29 -18.63
N VAL A 116 -3.36 -17.52 -19.64
CA VAL A 116 -1.91 -17.34 -19.56
C VAL A 116 -1.56 -15.87 -19.27
N GLY A 117 -2.27 -14.93 -19.92
CA GLY A 117 -2.10 -13.49 -19.66
C GLY A 117 -2.45 -13.11 -18.24
N GLY A 118 -3.56 -13.58 -17.71
CA GLY A 118 -3.98 -13.38 -16.33
C GLY A 118 -3.02 -13.97 -15.31
N LEU A 119 -2.58 -15.22 -15.55
CA LEU A 119 -1.59 -15.90 -14.71
C LEU A 119 -0.26 -15.14 -14.69
N SER A 120 0.22 -14.68 -15.85
CA SER A 120 1.45 -13.89 -15.97
C SER A 120 1.36 -12.58 -15.20
N ALA A 121 0.25 -11.84 -15.34
CA ALA A 121 0.01 -10.59 -14.62
C ALA A 121 -0.04 -10.82 -13.10
N ALA A 122 -0.78 -11.82 -12.63
CA ALA A 122 -0.88 -12.17 -11.22
C ALA A 122 0.48 -12.56 -10.63
N THR A 123 1.25 -13.40 -11.35
CA THR A 123 2.59 -13.81 -10.93
C THR A 123 3.52 -12.60 -10.82
N GLY A 124 3.52 -11.69 -11.79
CA GLY A 124 4.30 -10.46 -11.76
C GLY A 124 3.96 -9.59 -10.53
N MET A 125 2.68 -9.42 -10.22
CA MET A 125 2.25 -8.68 -9.03
C MET A 125 2.73 -9.32 -7.72
N VAL A 126 2.59 -10.64 -7.58
CA VAL A 126 3.04 -11.39 -6.40
C VAL A 126 4.55 -11.27 -6.21
N ILE A 127 5.34 -11.34 -7.29
CA ILE A 127 6.80 -11.20 -7.24
C ILE A 127 7.18 -9.81 -6.71
N VAL A 128 6.63 -8.74 -7.28
CA VAL A 128 6.97 -7.36 -6.87
C VAL A 128 6.56 -7.09 -5.42
N GLU A 129 5.36 -7.53 -5.02
CA GLU A 129 4.88 -7.39 -3.64
C GLU A 129 5.76 -8.17 -2.66
N ALA A 130 6.09 -9.42 -2.97
CA ALA A 130 6.94 -10.26 -2.12
C ALA A 130 8.34 -9.67 -1.96
N ILE A 131 8.94 -9.11 -3.02
CA ILE A 131 10.24 -8.44 -2.97
C ILE A 131 10.15 -7.18 -2.09
N ALA A 132 9.14 -6.34 -2.30
CA ALA A 132 8.96 -5.11 -1.52
C ALA A 132 8.80 -5.41 -0.03
N VAL A 133 7.85 -6.28 0.33
CA VAL A 133 7.58 -6.63 1.75
C VAL A 133 8.76 -7.35 2.38
N SER A 134 9.40 -8.30 1.69
CA SER A 134 10.57 -9.01 2.23
C SER A 134 11.75 -8.09 2.48
N THR A 135 11.94 -7.09 1.64
CA THR A 135 12.98 -6.08 1.81
C THR A 135 12.69 -5.21 3.03
N MET A 136 11.44 -4.77 3.21
CA MET A 136 11.00 -4.01 4.40
C MET A 136 11.18 -4.84 5.69
N VAL A 137 10.72 -6.09 5.70
CA VAL A 137 10.89 -7.00 6.85
C VAL A 137 12.36 -7.22 7.17
N SER A 138 13.19 -7.47 6.16
CA SER A 138 14.63 -7.69 6.35
C SER A 138 15.32 -6.46 6.93
N ASN A 139 15.08 -5.29 6.35
CA ASN A 139 15.83 -4.08 6.68
C ASN A 139 15.32 -3.38 7.95
N GLU A 140 13.99 -3.35 8.15
CA GLU A 140 13.37 -2.55 9.21
C GLU A 140 13.04 -3.35 10.47
N LEU A 141 12.83 -4.66 10.35
CA LEU A 141 12.49 -5.51 11.48
C LEU A 141 13.66 -6.41 11.89
N VAL A 142 14.13 -7.24 10.96
CA VAL A 142 15.07 -8.30 11.32
C VAL A 142 16.48 -7.75 11.56
N LEU A 143 16.98 -6.88 10.69
CA LEU A 143 18.31 -6.33 10.80
C LEU A 143 18.51 -5.53 12.09
N PRO A 144 17.62 -4.60 12.50
CA PRO A 144 17.76 -3.89 13.77
C PRO A 144 17.70 -4.81 14.99
N LEU A 145 16.85 -5.86 14.95
CA LEU A 145 16.77 -6.86 16.02
C LEU A 145 18.06 -7.68 16.13
N LEU A 146 18.62 -8.09 15.00
CA LEU A 146 19.91 -8.80 14.96
C LEU A 146 21.05 -7.95 15.50
N LEU A 147 21.11 -6.66 15.11
CA LEU A 147 22.14 -5.74 15.57
C LEU A 147 22.04 -5.42 17.08
N ARG A 148 20.81 -5.44 17.64
CA ARG A 148 20.58 -5.29 19.08
C ARG A 148 20.88 -6.56 19.88
N SER A 149 20.78 -7.73 19.24
CA SER A 149 21.00 -9.02 19.90
C SER A 149 22.49 -9.24 20.14
N ARG A 150 22.91 -9.36 21.41
CA ARG A 150 24.28 -9.73 21.78
C ARG A 150 24.72 -11.13 21.30
N ARG A 151 23.77 -11.97 20.88
CA ARG A 151 24.03 -13.32 20.38
C ARG A 151 24.63 -13.34 18.97
N VAL A 152 24.36 -12.33 18.18
CA VAL A 152 25.00 -12.12 16.88
C VAL A 152 26.04 -11.04 17.06
N ARG A 153 27.13 -11.33 17.77
CA ARG A 153 28.36 -10.56 17.62
C ARG A 153 28.89 -10.89 16.23
N PRO A 154 28.88 -9.96 15.29
CA PRO A 154 29.52 -10.20 14.01
C PRO A 154 31.02 -10.29 14.32
N ASP A 155 31.58 -11.49 14.29
CA ASP A 155 33.02 -11.64 14.26
C ASP A 155 33.56 -10.81 13.10
N VAL A 156 34.59 -10.03 13.37
CA VAL A 156 35.23 -9.17 12.39
C VAL A 156 35.70 -10.06 11.24
N GLY A 157 35.01 -9.96 10.07
CA GLY A 157 35.35 -10.72 8.87
C GLY A 157 34.30 -11.71 8.37
N ARG A 158 33.17 -11.94 9.06
CA ARG A 158 32.13 -12.85 8.58
C ARG A 158 31.18 -12.10 7.62
N ASP A 159 31.08 -12.63 6.41
CA ASP A 159 30.13 -12.13 5.39
C ASP A 159 28.70 -12.36 5.84
N VAL A 160 27.93 -11.27 6.04
CA VAL A 160 26.54 -11.28 6.50
C VAL A 160 25.57 -11.37 5.32
N SER A 161 26.07 -11.30 4.07
CA SER A 161 25.25 -11.28 2.86
C SER A 161 24.42 -12.56 2.73
N GLY A 162 24.99 -13.73 3.06
CA GLY A 162 24.27 -15.00 3.06
C GLY A 162 23.14 -15.05 4.09
N LEU A 163 23.34 -14.48 5.26
CA LEU A 163 22.30 -14.38 6.30
C LEU A 163 21.14 -13.47 5.84
N LEU A 164 21.46 -12.30 5.29
CA LEU A 164 20.46 -11.38 4.76
C LEU A 164 19.64 -11.98 3.63
N LEU A 165 20.30 -12.73 2.74
CA LEU A 165 19.61 -13.45 1.66
C LEU A 165 18.66 -14.51 2.21
N SER A 166 19.10 -15.27 3.22
CA SER A 166 18.25 -16.28 3.88
C SER A 166 17.04 -15.65 4.58
N ILE A 167 17.21 -14.51 5.24
CA ILE A 167 16.13 -13.75 5.87
C ILE A 167 15.12 -13.27 4.82
N ARG A 168 15.57 -12.71 3.70
CA ARG A 168 14.69 -12.30 2.61
C ARG A 168 13.91 -13.47 2.03
N ARG A 169 14.55 -14.61 1.79
CA ARG A 169 13.87 -15.83 1.31
C ARG A 169 12.84 -16.33 2.30
N ALA A 170 13.16 -16.35 3.59
CA ALA A 170 12.22 -16.73 4.63
C ALA A 170 11.04 -15.76 4.72
N ALA A 171 11.27 -14.46 4.58
CA ALA A 171 10.22 -13.45 4.55
C ALA A 171 9.30 -13.60 3.32
N ILE A 172 9.86 -13.88 2.13
CA ILE A 172 9.07 -14.16 0.91
C ILE A 172 8.17 -15.39 1.15
N LEU A 173 8.73 -16.49 1.64
CA LEU A 173 7.94 -17.69 1.94
C LEU A 173 6.86 -17.41 2.98
N GLY A 174 7.18 -16.65 4.04
CA GLY A 174 6.21 -16.24 5.06
C GLY A 174 5.05 -15.43 4.47
N VAL A 175 5.32 -14.46 3.61
CA VAL A 175 4.28 -13.65 2.94
C VAL A 175 3.41 -14.53 2.03
N LEU A 176 4.00 -15.45 1.27
CA LEU A 176 3.26 -16.35 0.39
C LEU A 176 2.36 -17.31 1.20
N VAL A 177 2.87 -17.88 2.28
CA VAL A 177 2.10 -18.76 3.18
C VAL A 177 0.95 -17.98 3.83
N LEU A 178 1.19 -16.76 4.30
CA LEU A 178 0.14 -15.89 4.85
C LEU A 178 -0.94 -15.57 3.80
N GLY A 179 -0.53 -15.23 2.58
CA GLY A 179 -1.45 -14.95 1.48
C GLY A 179 -2.29 -16.18 1.11
N TYR A 180 -1.65 -17.35 1.01
CA TYR A 180 -2.36 -18.61 0.77
C TYR A 180 -3.33 -18.97 1.90
N THR A 181 -2.91 -18.82 3.15
CA THR A 181 -3.76 -19.08 4.31
C THR A 181 -4.97 -18.15 4.33
N TYR A 182 -4.75 -16.85 4.07
CA TYR A 182 -5.83 -15.87 3.96
C TYR A 182 -6.81 -16.25 2.83
N PHE A 183 -6.31 -16.61 1.65
CA PHE A 183 -7.14 -17.05 0.53
C PHE A 183 -7.98 -18.28 0.92
N HIS A 184 -7.38 -19.26 1.58
CA HIS A 184 -8.08 -20.49 1.97
C HIS A 184 -9.16 -20.26 3.04
N LEU A 185 -8.94 -19.31 3.95
CA LEU A 185 -9.87 -19.01 5.05
C LEU A 185 -10.96 -18.00 4.65
N ALA A 186 -10.66 -17.03 3.79
CA ALA A 186 -11.55 -15.93 3.49
C ALA A 186 -11.84 -15.70 1.99
N GLY A 187 -11.13 -16.39 1.10
CA GLY A 187 -11.15 -16.10 -0.35
C GLY A 187 -12.49 -16.31 -1.04
N GLU A 188 -13.34 -17.21 -0.53
CA GLU A 188 -14.64 -17.47 -1.12
C GLU A 188 -15.76 -16.56 -0.58
N ALA A 189 -15.52 -15.86 0.53
CA ALA A 189 -16.54 -15.05 1.20
C ALA A 189 -16.70 -13.65 0.59
N TYR A 190 -15.73 -13.15 -0.16
CA TYR A 190 -15.71 -11.80 -0.69
C TYR A 190 -15.29 -11.74 -2.16
N ALA A 191 -15.91 -10.81 -2.91
CA ALA A 191 -15.42 -10.40 -4.22
C ALA A 191 -13.97 -9.87 -4.10
N LEU A 192 -13.10 -10.24 -5.04
CA LEU A 192 -11.67 -9.84 -5.06
C LEU A 192 -11.49 -8.32 -4.97
N VAL A 193 -12.39 -7.57 -5.59
CA VAL A 193 -12.40 -6.10 -5.53
C VAL A 193 -12.57 -5.59 -4.10
N SER A 194 -13.47 -6.21 -3.31
CA SER A 194 -13.72 -5.82 -1.92
C SER A 194 -12.49 -6.05 -1.05
N ILE A 195 -11.81 -7.18 -1.21
CA ILE A 195 -10.55 -7.48 -0.52
C ILE A 195 -9.48 -6.43 -0.85
N GLY A 196 -9.37 -6.05 -2.14
CA GLY A 196 -8.46 -5.01 -2.59
C GLY A 196 -8.76 -3.65 -1.95
N LEU A 197 -10.02 -3.24 -1.92
CA LEU A 197 -10.45 -1.96 -1.34
C LEU A 197 -10.22 -1.90 0.18
N ILE A 198 -10.46 -3.00 0.90
CA ILE A 198 -10.15 -3.12 2.34
C ILE A 198 -8.65 -2.91 2.58
N SER A 199 -7.81 -3.53 1.76
CA SER A 199 -6.34 -3.40 1.84
C SER A 199 -5.89 -1.97 1.51
N PHE A 200 -6.49 -1.32 0.51
CA PHE A 200 -6.19 0.06 0.15
C PHE A 200 -6.55 1.03 1.29
N ALA A 201 -7.66 0.79 1.98
CA ALA A 201 -8.05 1.60 3.13
C ALA A 201 -7.05 1.46 4.31
N ALA A 202 -6.45 0.27 4.49
CA ALA A 202 -5.37 0.07 5.45
C ALA A 202 -4.12 0.89 5.07
N VAL A 203 -3.72 0.82 3.80
CA VAL A 203 -2.54 1.53 3.30
C VAL A 203 -2.74 3.06 3.32
N ALA A 204 -3.96 3.54 3.13
CA ALA A 204 -4.29 4.96 3.26
C ALA A 204 -3.97 5.54 4.65
N GLN A 205 -3.87 4.70 5.68
CA GLN A 205 -3.50 5.14 7.04
C GLN A 205 -2.06 5.68 7.13
N PHE A 206 -1.20 5.36 6.18
CA PHE A 206 0.14 5.97 6.14
C PHE A 206 0.13 7.43 5.65
N ALA A 207 -0.93 7.86 4.97
CA ALA A 207 -1.02 9.17 4.33
C ALA A 207 -0.79 10.35 5.28
N PRO A 208 -1.46 10.49 6.44
CA PRO A 208 -1.25 11.63 7.32
C PRO A 208 0.20 11.75 7.80
N ALA A 209 0.82 10.65 8.20
CA ALA A 209 2.19 10.65 8.70
C ALA A 209 3.21 10.96 7.60
N VAL A 210 3.07 10.37 6.40
CA VAL A 210 4.00 10.58 5.29
C VAL A 210 3.84 11.98 4.69
N LEU A 211 2.61 12.40 4.38
CA LEU A 211 2.36 13.73 3.84
C LEU A 211 2.74 14.83 4.85
N GLY A 212 2.41 14.62 6.13
CA GLY A 212 2.84 15.53 7.19
C GLY A 212 4.35 15.61 7.28
N GLY A 213 5.06 14.48 7.25
CA GLY A 213 6.53 14.46 7.28
C GLY A 213 7.20 15.14 6.09
N LEU A 214 6.54 15.13 4.90
CA LEU A 214 7.06 15.77 3.69
C LEU A 214 6.80 17.27 3.64
N TYR A 215 5.66 17.74 4.18
CA TYR A 215 5.22 19.14 3.98
C TYR A 215 5.12 19.96 5.27
N TRP A 216 5.18 19.34 6.44
CA TRP A 216 4.98 20.01 7.72
C TRP A 216 6.14 19.79 8.69
N LYS A 217 6.83 20.88 9.06
CA LYS A 217 7.99 20.86 9.98
C LYS A 217 7.65 20.55 11.44
N GLY A 218 6.39 20.72 11.83
CA GLY A 218 5.91 20.49 13.19
C GLY A 218 5.56 19.03 13.50
N GLY A 219 5.64 18.13 12.51
CA GLY A 219 5.35 16.72 12.70
C GLY A 219 6.34 16.06 13.66
N THR A 220 5.83 15.24 14.60
CA THR A 220 6.65 14.51 15.58
C THR A 220 6.49 13.00 15.41
N GLN A 221 7.51 12.23 15.75
CA GLN A 221 7.47 10.76 15.74
C GLN A 221 6.32 10.20 16.59
N ARG A 222 6.09 10.80 17.77
CA ARG A 222 5.01 10.34 18.67
C ARG A 222 3.63 10.61 18.07
N GLY A 223 3.46 11.78 17.45
CA GLY A 223 2.24 12.10 16.71
C GLY A 223 1.98 11.11 15.57
N ALA A 224 3.01 10.82 14.76
CA ALA A 224 2.93 9.87 13.66
C ALA A 224 2.57 8.46 14.14
N LEU A 225 3.21 7.96 15.20
CA LEU A 225 2.90 6.65 15.77
C LEU A 225 1.47 6.58 16.32
N ALA A 226 1.03 7.60 17.05
CA ALA A 226 -0.31 7.62 17.61
C ALA A 226 -1.38 7.76 16.50
N GLY A 227 -1.11 8.57 15.47
CA GLY A 227 -1.98 8.67 14.30
C GLY A 227 -2.12 7.32 13.60
N LEU A 228 -1.01 6.68 13.26
CA LEU A 228 -1.00 5.37 12.63
C LEU A 228 -1.73 4.32 13.47
N LEU A 229 -1.41 4.20 14.76
CA LEU A 229 -2.07 3.22 15.64
C LEU A 229 -3.58 3.51 15.76
N GLY A 230 -3.97 4.76 15.99
CA GLY A 230 -5.37 5.16 16.06
C GLY A 230 -6.12 4.90 14.75
N GLY A 231 -5.52 5.25 13.62
CA GLY A 231 -6.08 5.00 12.30
C GLY A 231 -6.25 3.52 11.99
N PHE A 232 -5.22 2.69 12.24
CA PHE A 232 -5.30 1.25 12.05
C PHE A 232 -6.30 0.57 12.99
N LEU A 233 -6.39 0.98 14.24
CA LEU A 233 -7.40 0.46 15.17
C LEU A 233 -8.81 0.81 14.70
N MET A 234 -9.01 2.05 14.24
CA MET A 234 -10.31 2.49 13.72
C MET A 234 -10.67 1.77 12.43
N TRP A 235 -9.72 1.64 11.49
CA TRP A 235 -9.91 0.85 10.27
C TRP A 235 -10.24 -0.61 10.57
N SER A 236 -9.51 -1.22 11.49
CA SER A 236 -9.77 -2.61 11.91
C SER A 236 -11.17 -2.75 12.49
N TYR A 237 -11.58 -1.82 13.33
CA TYR A 237 -12.88 -1.84 13.98
C TYR A 237 -14.04 -1.62 13.00
N THR A 238 -13.91 -0.65 12.09
CA THR A 238 -15.02 -0.21 11.22
C THR A 238 -15.11 -0.97 9.89
N LEU A 239 -14.03 -1.62 9.45
CA LEU A 239 -14.01 -2.30 8.15
C LEU A 239 -13.52 -3.75 8.24
N MET A 240 -12.37 -4.02 8.86
CA MET A 240 -11.78 -5.34 8.89
C MET A 240 -12.60 -6.31 9.74
N LEU A 241 -12.95 -5.94 10.99
CA LEU A 241 -13.74 -6.81 11.87
C LEU A 241 -15.15 -7.09 11.32
N PRO A 242 -15.92 -6.11 10.80
CA PRO A 242 -17.18 -6.37 10.12
C PRO A 242 -17.04 -7.32 8.93
N SER A 243 -15.97 -7.16 8.16
CA SER A 243 -15.69 -8.06 7.05
C SER A 243 -15.49 -9.50 7.50
N ILE A 244 -14.68 -9.72 8.54
CA ILE A 244 -14.46 -11.05 9.14
C ILE A 244 -15.75 -11.61 9.75
N ALA A 245 -16.56 -10.80 10.42
CA ALA A 245 -17.83 -11.22 10.99
C ALA A 245 -18.84 -11.66 9.92
N LYS A 246 -18.90 -10.94 8.79
CA LYS A 246 -19.76 -11.30 7.64
C LYS A 246 -19.31 -12.60 6.95
N SER A 247 -18.02 -12.95 7.00
CA SER A 247 -17.53 -14.23 6.50
C SER A 247 -17.85 -15.42 7.39
N GLY A 248 -18.37 -15.18 8.61
CA GLY A 248 -18.72 -16.24 9.57
C GLY A 248 -17.53 -16.94 10.24
N TRP A 249 -16.31 -16.41 10.04
CA TRP A 249 -15.09 -17.08 10.47
C TRP A 249 -14.77 -16.91 11.97
N LEU A 250 -14.86 -15.70 12.52
CA LEU A 250 -14.38 -15.43 13.89
C LEU A 250 -15.42 -14.79 14.81
N PHE A 251 -16.35 -14.01 14.29
CA PHE A 251 -17.31 -13.22 15.06
C PHE A 251 -18.74 -13.49 14.59
N SER A 252 -19.70 -13.42 15.54
CA SER A 252 -21.12 -13.45 15.19
C SER A 252 -21.51 -12.21 14.36
N PRO A 253 -22.38 -12.37 13.34
CA PRO A 253 -22.99 -11.25 12.62
C PRO A 253 -23.69 -10.23 13.51
N ASP A 254 -24.11 -10.64 14.71
CA ASP A 254 -24.74 -9.78 15.73
C ASP A 254 -23.86 -8.61 16.14
N PHE A 255 -22.52 -8.80 16.12
CA PHE A 255 -21.55 -7.71 16.37
C PHE A 255 -21.72 -6.54 15.40
N VAL A 256 -22.02 -6.82 14.14
CA VAL A 256 -22.21 -5.78 13.11
C VAL A 256 -23.60 -5.15 13.25
N THR A 257 -24.62 -5.99 13.54
CA THR A 257 -26.02 -5.57 13.56
C THR A 257 -26.37 -4.76 14.80
N TYR A 258 -25.93 -5.19 15.98
CA TYR A 258 -26.30 -4.58 17.28
C TYR A 258 -25.16 -3.74 17.89
N GLY A 259 -23.92 -3.91 17.40
CA GLY A 259 -22.71 -3.34 17.99
C GLY A 259 -22.20 -4.16 19.18
N PRO A 260 -20.96 -3.89 19.63
CA PRO A 260 -20.41 -4.54 20.81
C PRO A 260 -21.26 -4.22 22.03
N TRP A 261 -21.56 -5.23 22.83
CA TRP A 261 -22.43 -5.17 24.03
C TRP A 261 -23.84 -4.59 23.79
N GLY A 262 -24.33 -4.61 22.53
CA GLY A 262 -25.65 -4.06 22.18
C GLY A 262 -25.73 -2.53 22.15
N VAL A 263 -24.59 -1.83 22.16
CA VAL A 263 -24.53 -0.35 22.16
C VAL A 263 -24.65 0.17 20.74
N ALA A 264 -25.77 0.81 20.42
CA ALA A 264 -26.07 1.31 19.07
C ALA A 264 -25.06 2.34 18.53
N TRP A 265 -24.44 3.15 19.38
CA TRP A 265 -23.44 4.15 18.99
C TRP A 265 -22.12 3.54 18.55
N LEU A 266 -21.84 2.30 18.98
CA LEU A 266 -20.63 1.59 18.67
C LEU A 266 -20.80 0.62 17.50
N LYS A 267 -21.89 0.72 16.73
CA LYS A 267 -22.04 -0.10 15.52
C LYS A 267 -20.90 0.19 14.56
N PRO A 268 -20.11 -0.80 14.13
CA PRO A 268 -18.92 -0.58 13.31
C PRO A 268 -19.23 0.13 11.98
N GLU A 269 -20.37 -0.20 11.36
CA GLU A 269 -20.79 0.35 10.06
C GLU A 269 -21.57 1.66 10.16
N HIS A 270 -21.97 2.06 11.39
CA HIS A 270 -22.72 3.30 11.68
C HIS A 270 -22.23 3.97 12.96
N LEU A 271 -20.92 4.09 13.10
CA LEU A 271 -20.27 4.62 14.30
C LEU A 271 -20.77 6.03 14.61
N LEU A 272 -21.11 6.26 15.89
CA LEU A 272 -21.71 7.51 16.40
C LEU A 272 -22.98 7.95 15.66
N GLY A 273 -23.71 7.01 15.07
CA GLY A 273 -24.96 7.29 14.36
C GLY A 273 -24.80 7.90 12.97
N LEU A 274 -23.59 7.92 12.41
CA LEU A 274 -23.35 8.41 11.05
C LEU A 274 -23.94 7.40 10.05
N THR A 275 -25.05 7.73 9.44
CA THR A 275 -25.78 6.95 8.43
C THR A 275 -25.67 7.61 7.04
N GLY A 276 -25.96 6.84 5.99
CA GLY A 276 -25.99 7.37 4.62
C GLY A 276 -24.65 7.28 3.85
N LEU A 277 -23.62 6.72 4.48
CA LEU A 277 -22.37 6.39 3.81
C LEU A 277 -22.29 4.87 3.59
N ASP A 278 -21.66 4.45 2.49
CA ASP A 278 -21.27 3.06 2.32
C ASP A 278 -20.15 2.68 3.30
N ASN A 279 -20.01 1.40 3.60
CA ASN A 279 -19.11 0.90 4.63
C ASN A 279 -17.65 1.32 4.41
N LEU A 280 -17.19 1.36 3.17
CA LEU A 280 -15.82 1.75 2.85
C LEU A 280 -15.61 3.26 3.10
N THR A 281 -16.53 4.10 2.62
CA THR A 281 -16.48 5.56 2.82
C THR A 281 -16.57 5.91 4.30
N HIS A 282 -17.46 5.24 5.03
CA HIS A 282 -17.62 5.41 6.48
C HIS A 282 -16.32 5.07 7.23
N SER A 283 -15.72 3.92 6.92
CA SER A 283 -14.46 3.50 7.55
C SER A 283 -13.31 4.43 7.19
N LEU A 284 -13.19 4.82 5.93
CA LEU A 284 -12.15 5.73 5.47
C LEU A 284 -12.26 7.09 6.18
N PHE A 285 -13.48 7.62 6.31
CA PHE A 285 -13.73 8.87 7.03
C PHE A 285 -13.25 8.80 8.48
N TRP A 286 -13.74 7.84 9.27
CA TRP A 286 -13.40 7.74 10.68
C TRP A 286 -11.93 7.40 10.91
N SER A 287 -11.37 6.49 10.13
CA SER A 287 -9.97 6.08 10.31
C SER A 287 -8.99 7.19 9.97
N LEU A 288 -9.21 7.93 8.87
CA LEU A 288 -8.35 9.07 8.52
C LEU A 288 -8.56 10.26 9.44
N LEU A 289 -9.80 10.50 9.94
CA LEU A 289 -10.08 11.55 10.90
C LEU A 289 -9.33 11.30 12.21
N VAL A 290 -9.44 10.10 12.78
CA VAL A 290 -8.74 9.73 14.02
C VAL A 290 -7.24 9.78 13.83
N ASN A 291 -6.74 9.25 12.72
CA ASN A 291 -5.33 9.27 12.37
C ASN A 291 -4.78 10.70 12.29
N GLY A 292 -5.41 11.54 11.45
CA GLY A 292 -5.00 12.93 11.26
C GLY A 292 -5.11 13.75 12.54
N ALA A 293 -6.22 13.61 13.27
CA ALA A 293 -6.42 14.30 14.54
C ALA A 293 -5.39 13.92 15.60
N ALA A 294 -5.08 12.62 15.74
CA ALA A 294 -4.06 12.15 16.67
C ALA A 294 -2.65 12.59 16.25
N TYR A 295 -2.32 12.51 14.96
CA TYR A 295 -1.04 12.96 14.43
C TYR A 295 -0.83 14.47 14.69
N VAL A 296 -1.77 15.29 14.24
CA VAL A 296 -1.68 16.75 14.39
C VAL A 296 -1.77 17.15 15.86
N GLY A 297 -2.75 16.63 16.59
CA GLY A 297 -2.97 16.98 18.00
C GLY A 297 -1.77 16.70 18.87
N LEU A 298 -1.21 15.50 18.80
CA LEU A 298 -0.02 15.16 19.59
C LEU A 298 1.26 15.84 19.10
N SER A 299 1.37 16.16 17.81
CA SER A 299 2.49 16.93 17.31
C SER A 299 2.45 18.39 17.76
N LEU A 300 1.27 18.99 17.88
CA LEU A 300 1.11 20.35 18.42
C LEU A 300 1.34 20.44 19.94
N LEU A 301 1.06 19.36 20.67
CA LEU A 301 1.28 19.29 22.12
C LEU A 301 2.74 19.09 22.51
N LYS A 302 3.61 18.72 21.57
CA LYS A 302 5.05 18.48 21.82
C LYS A 302 5.92 19.24 20.86
N VAL A 303 6.97 19.85 21.39
CA VAL A 303 8.04 20.44 20.58
C VAL A 303 8.85 19.32 19.92
N PRO A 304 9.09 19.37 18.60
CA PRO A 304 9.98 18.41 17.93
C PRO A 304 11.36 18.37 18.56
N SER A 305 11.93 17.20 18.67
CA SER A 305 13.33 17.05 19.10
C SER A 305 14.30 17.66 18.08
N GLY A 306 15.53 17.97 18.49
CA GLY A 306 16.53 18.53 17.57
C GLY A 306 16.80 17.63 16.35
N LEU A 307 16.71 16.30 16.52
CA LEU A 307 16.83 15.34 15.42
C LEU A 307 15.63 15.42 14.46
N GLU A 308 14.42 15.43 15.00
CA GLU A 308 13.20 15.56 14.20
C GLU A 308 13.18 16.88 13.42
N ALA A 309 13.56 17.99 14.07
CA ALA A 309 13.64 19.30 13.42
C ALA A 309 14.67 19.30 12.27
N SER A 310 15.85 18.71 12.48
CA SER A 310 16.88 18.62 11.43
C SER A 310 16.45 17.75 10.25
N GLN A 311 15.80 16.62 10.52
CA GLN A 311 15.24 15.75 9.47
C GLN A 311 14.11 16.46 8.72
N ALA A 312 13.19 17.13 9.42
CA ALA A 312 12.10 17.88 8.80
C ALA A 312 12.62 18.96 7.82
N LEU A 313 13.69 19.67 8.21
CA LEU A 313 14.35 20.65 7.31
C LEU A 313 14.93 20.02 6.05
N MET A 314 15.40 18.77 6.12
CA MET A 314 15.91 18.07 4.93
C MET A 314 14.81 17.76 3.90
N PHE A 315 13.63 17.38 4.35
CA PHE A 315 12.51 17.01 3.47
C PHE A 315 11.68 18.22 3.03
N VAL A 316 11.24 19.05 3.96
CA VAL A 316 10.31 20.16 3.67
C VAL A 316 10.97 21.25 2.83
N ASP A 317 12.25 21.53 3.04
CA ASP A 317 12.99 22.57 2.32
C ASP A 317 13.86 22.03 1.17
N VAL A 318 13.64 20.78 0.73
CA VAL A 318 14.46 20.14 -0.30
C VAL A 318 14.54 20.97 -1.59
N PHE A 319 13.43 21.54 -2.04
CA PHE A 319 13.37 22.37 -3.26
C PHE A 319 13.94 23.79 -3.08
N LYS A 320 14.09 24.25 -1.84
CA LYS A 320 14.68 25.56 -1.56
C LYS A 320 16.21 25.51 -1.54
N ARG A 321 16.80 24.34 -1.37
CA ARG A 321 18.26 24.14 -1.28
C ARG A 321 18.98 24.14 -2.60
N THR A 322 18.28 23.96 -3.72
CA THR A 322 18.88 23.87 -5.05
C THR A 322 19.52 25.17 -5.54
N THR A 323 19.35 26.29 -4.86
CA THR A 323 19.86 27.59 -5.33
C THR A 323 21.01 28.21 -4.52
N SER A 324 21.34 27.75 -3.30
CA SER A 324 22.31 28.49 -2.48
C SER A 324 22.92 27.77 -1.28
N ALA A 325 22.91 26.46 -1.17
CA ALA A 325 23.34 25.82 0.06
C ALA A 325 24.67 25.10 -0.05
N SER A 326 25.67 25.58 0.66
CA SER A 326 26.78 24.76 1.16
C SER A 326 26.20 23.53 1.86
N PRO A 327 26.74 22.34 1.63
CA PRO A 327 26.24 21.12 2.26
C PRO A 327 26.29 21.27 3.77
N VAL A 328 25.13 21.20 4.43
CA VAL A 328 25.08 21.14 5.90
C VAL A 328 25.60 19.76 6.30
N PHE A 329 26.87 19.68 6.63
CA PHE A 329 27.49 18.47 7.13
C PHE A 329 26.92 18.17 8.52
N TRP A 330 26.14 17.09 8.60
CA TRP A 330 25.75 16.54 9.88
C TRP A 330 26.95 15.80 10.48
N ARG A 331 27.52 16.32 11.56
CA ARG A 331 28.60 15.64 12.29
C ARG A 331 27.99 14.56 13.17
N GLY A 332 27.96 13.34 12.69
CA GLY A 332 27.69 12.15 13.50
C GLY A 332 28.89 11.82 14.41
N ARG A 333 28.67 10.92 15.35
CA ARG A 333 29.75 10.37 16.20
C ARG A 333 30.60 9.31 15.48
N ALA A 334 30.11 8.76 14.38
CA ALA A 334 30.81 7.76 13.59
C ALA A 334 31.88 8.41 12.72
N THR A 335 33.08 7.86 12.75
CA THR A 335 34.19 8.28 11.90
C THR A 335 34.07 7.64 10.51
N VAL A 336 34.73 8.21 9.49
CA VAL A 336 34.76 7.61 8.13
C VAL A 336 35.30 6.16 8.16
N PRO A 337 36.38 5.82 8.91
CA PRO A 337 36.82 4.45 9.05
C PRO A 337 35.77 3.50 9.65
N ASP A 338 34.92 3.98 10.58
CA ASP A 338 33.84 3.17 11.15
C ASP A 338 32.77 2.86 10.10
N LEU A 339 32.43 3.85 9.26
CA LEU A 339 31.49 3.69 8.14
C LEU A 339 32.04 2.76 7.07
N VAL A 340 33.34 2.90 6.71
CA VAL A 340 33.99 2.00 5.76
C VAL A 340 33.95 0.56 6.28
N ARG A 341 34.32 0.32 7.54
CA ARG A 341 34.25 -1.02 8.16
C ARG A 341 32.83 -1.57 8.18
N LEU A 342 31.84 -0.71 8.43
CA LEU A 342 30.44 -1.13 8.38
C LEU A 342 30.02 -1.52 6.96
N CYS A 343 30.35 -0.71 5.97
CA CYS A 343 30.04 -0.97 4.56
C CYS A 343 30.77 -2.21 4.03
N GLU A 344 32.03 -2.44 4.44
CA GLU A 344 32.79 -3.64 4.09
C GLU A 344 32.09 -4.92 4.54
N ARG A 345 31.38 -4.90 5.67
CA ARG A 345 30.63 -6.06 6.17
C ARG A 345 29.40 -6.41 5.31
N PHE A 346 28.79 -5.43 4.67
CA PHE A 346 27.56 -5.63 3.90
C PHE A 346 27.79 -5.76 2.41
N LEU A 347 28.80 -5.07 1.88
CA LEU A 347 29.07 -4.97 0.44
C LEU A 347 30.32 -5.71 0.01
N GLY A 348 31.13 -6.19 0.97
CA GLY A 348 32.49 -6.68 0.71
C GLY A 348 33.49 -5.53 0.54
N ALA A 349 34.78 -5.77 0.84
CA ALA A 349 35.82 -4.75 0.92
C ALA A 349 36.04 -3.97 -0.40
N ALA A 350 36.00 -4.66 -1.54
CA ALA A 350 36.20 -4.03 -2.85
C ALA A 350 35.08 -3.04 -3.20
N ARG A 351 33.83 -3.44 -3.01
CA ARG A 351 32.65 -2.64 -3.36
C ARG A 351 32.44 -1.47 -2.41
N ALA A 352 32.71 -1.67 -1.13
CA ALA A 352 32.66 -0.60 -0.14
C ALA A 352 33.67 0.51 -0.45
N ARG A 353 34.92 0.16 -0.72
CA ARG A 353 35.97 1.14 -1.11
C ARG A 353 35.61 1.90 -2.37
N GLN A 354 35.12 1.20 -3.39
CA GLN A 354 34.72 1.84 -4.64
C GLN A 354 33.60 2.87 -4.42
N LEU A 355 32.63 2.55 -3.56
CA LEU A 355 31.51 3.44 -3.21
C LEU A 355 32.00 4.71 -2.51
N PHE A 356 32.94 4.60 -1.58
CA PHE A 356 33.53 5.76 -0.90
C PHE A 356 34.38 6.61 -1.84
N ILE A 357 35.14 6.00 -2.76
CA ILE A 357 35.92 6.74 -3.77
C ILE A 357 34.97 7.51 -4.71
N THR A 358 33.92 6.88 -5.21
CA THR A 358 32.94 7.53 -6.08
C THR A 358 32.26 8.69 -5.35
N TYR A 359 31.85 8.50 -4.09
CA TYR A 359 31.25 9.57 -3.29
C TYR A 359 32.21 10.74 -3.05
N ALA A 360 33.49 10.48 -2.75
CA ALA A 360 34.49 11.52 -2.57
C ALA A 360 34.71 12.32 -3.88
N GLN A 361 34.72 11.67 -5.03
CA GLN A 361 34.83 12.31 -6.34
C GLN A 361 33.63 13.19 -6.68
N GLU A 362 32.41 12.71 -6.40
CA GLU A 362 31.16 13.45 -6.68
C GLU A 362 30.95 14.64 -5.75
N THR A 363 31.40 14.55 -4.51
CA THR A 363 31.21 15.59 -3.49
C THR A 363 32.38 16.55 -3.32
N GLY A 364 33.50 16.30 -3.99
CA GLY A 364 34.70 17.14 -3.90
C GLY A 364 35.38 17.10 -2.52
N VAL A 365 35.01 16.13 -1.66
CA VAL A 365 35.64 15.90 -0.35
C VAL A 365 36.94 15.16 -0.61
N GLY A 366 38.07 15.77 -0.28
CA GLY A 366 39.39 15.19 -0.49
C GLY A 366 39.54 13.80 0.13
N GLN A 367 40.53 13.06 -0.36
CA GLN A 367 40.78 11.61 -0.13
C GLN A 367 40.27 11.07 1.22
N VAL A 368 39.39 10.06 1.10
CA VAL A 368 38.91 9.23 2.22
C VAL A 368 39.93 8.13 2.51
#